data_ed916168a481a38457611fa66f269ec6
#
_entry.id   ed916168a481a38457611fa66f269ec6
#
_cell.length_a   1.000
_cell.length_b   1.000
_cell.length_c   1.000
_cell.angle_alpha   90.00
_cell.angle_beta   90.00
_cell.angle_gamma   90.00
#
_symmetry.space_group_name_H-M   'P 1'
#
loop_
_entity.id
_entity.type
_entity.pdbx_description
1 polymer ?
#
loop_
_entity_poly.entity_id
_entity_poly.type
_entity_poly.pdbx_seq_one_letter_code
_entity_poly.pdbx_strand_id
1 'polypeptide(L)'
;MKKVLLSDSGPKVSEAIYGFWRWEDFGTETHSKLEKVINLCLDLGINTFDHADIYGGGTIESHFGNIIANSAIKREDLVLFSKCGIRKSDSGKEIFDNSPKYILSSIEQSLRNLKTDYLDIFLLNQSDFLADPEQTAMALAEAVNSGKVNHIGVANFTVFQHQLLASYLSKPIVTNHIEMNLMNISALVDGRLDFIK
;
A
#
# COMPACT_ATOMS: atom_id res chain seq x y z
N MET A 1 2.63 -13.65 16.51
CA MET A 1 1.60 -13.66 15.43
C MET A 1 1.98 -14.69 14.38
N LYS A 2 1.01 -15.42 13.81
CA LYS A 2 1.23 -16.32 12.67
C LYS A 2 1.62 -15.51 11.44
N LYS A 3 2.52 -16.04 10.61
CA LYS A 3 2.83 -15.48 9.30
C LYS A 3 2.18 -16.33 8.22
N VAL A 4 1.56 -15.67 7.26
CA VAL A 4 0.87 -16.29 6.13
C VAL A 4 1.51 -15.84 4.82
N LEU A 5 1.49 -16.70 3.81
CA LEU A 5 1.85 -16.32 2.47
C LEU A 5 0.68 -15.52 1.88
N LEU A 6 0.96 -14.35 1.34
CA LEU A 6 -0.10 -13.47 0.83
C LEU A 6 -0.71 -14.03 -0.47
N SER A 7 0.11 -14.65 -1.29
CA SER A 7 -0.25 -15.42 -2.50
C SER A 7 0.91 -16.35 -2.84
N ASP A 8 0.75 -17.25 -3.82
CA ASP A 8 1.82 -18.18 -4.25
C ASP A 8 3.11 -17.48 -4.66
N SER A 9 3.02 -16.26 -5.16
CA SER A 9 4.15 -15.42 -5.61
C SER A 9 4.41 -14.21 -4.71
N GLY A 10 3.63 -14.04 -3.66
CA GLY A 10 3.71 -12.90 -2.74
C GLY A 10 4.63 -13.15 -1.55
N PRO A 11 4.89 -12.12 -0.74
CA PRO A 11 5.69 -12.24 0.46
C PRO A 11 4.93 -12.92 1.59
N LYS A 12 5.67 -13.37 2.61
CA LYS A 12 5.11 -13.74 3.91
C LYS A 12 4.81 -12.48 4.71
N VAL A 13 3.55 -12.33 5.15
CA VAL A 13 3.06 -11.21 5.96
C VAL A 13 2.57 -11.72 7.32
N SER A 14 2.52 -10.85 8.32
CA SER A 14 1.77 -11.18 9.55
C SER A 14 0.28 -11.31 9.22
N GLU A 15 -0.41 -12.28 9.82
CA GLU A 15 -1.82 -12.57 9.59
C GLU A 15 -2.73 -11.35 9.86
N ALA A 16 -2.33 -10.49 10.80
CA ALA A 16 -2.88 -9.14 10.96
C ALA A 16 -1.88 -8.12 10.43
N ILE A 17 -2.38 -7.14 9.68
CA ILE A 17 -1.63 -6.02 9.12
C ILE A 17 -2.07 -4.75 9.82
N TYR A 18 -1.11 -3.94 10.30
CA TYR A 18 -1.47 -2.67 10.93
C TYR A 18 -1.54 -1.56 9.88
N GLY A 19 -2.74 -0.96 9.71
CA GLY A 19 -2.99 0.11 8.76
C GLY A 19 -3.06 1.49 9.42
N PHE A 20 -2.51 2.49 8.75
CA PHE A 20 -2.45 3.86 9.26
C PHE A 20 -3.53 4.78 8.67
N TRP A 21 -4.54 4.26 8.02
CA TRP A 21 -5.55 5.01 7.27
C TRP A 21 -6.23 6.15 8.07
N ARG A 22 -6.48 5.93 9.37
CA ARG A 22 -7.20 6.92 10.20
C ARG A 22 -6.29 7.72 11.12
N TRP A 23 -5.00 7.69 10.87
CA TRP A 23 -4.07 8.52 11.60
C TRP A 23 -4.07 9.93 11.05
N GLU A 24 -4.17 10.91 11.96
CA GLU A 24 -4.02 12.33 11.67
C GLU A 24 -2.70 12.83 12.23
N ASP A 25 -2.14 13.87 11.63
CA ASP A 25 -0.90 14.48 12.10
C ASP A 25 -1.18 15.53 13.15
N PHE A 26 -0.78 15.26 14.38
CA PHE A 26 -0.80 16.18 15.53
C PHE A 26 0.64 16.54 15.96
N GLY A 27 1.57 16.58 15.04
CA GLY A 27 2.97 16.91 15.28
C GLY A 27 3.68 15.90 16.20
N THR A 28 4.28 16.41 17.29
CA THR A 28 5.08 15.57 18.22
C THR A 28 4.24 14.50 18.92
N GLU A 29 2.95 14.73 19.15
CA GLU A 29 2.07 13.70 19.72
C GLU A 29 1.88 12.54 18.78
N THR A 30 1.75 12.78 17.48
CA THR A 30 1.64 11.73 16.47
C THR A 30 2.87 10.83 16.52
N HIS A 31 4.07 11.40 16.54
CA HIS A 31 5.31 10.65 16.60
C HIS A 31 5.37 9.72 17.82
N SER A 32 5.13 10.25 19.03
CA SER A 32 5.14 9.46 20.26
C SER A 32 4.08 8.35 20.30
N LYS A 33 2.87 8.63 19.77
CA LYS A 33 1.81 7.63 19.70
C LYS A 33 2.13 6.52 18.69
N LEU A 34 2.66 6.90 17.52
CA LEU A 34 3.08 5.94 16.49
C LEU A 34 4.19 5.02 16.99
N GLU A 35 5.21 5.57 17.66
CA GLU A 35 6.30 4.77 18.20
C GLU A 35 5.79 3.69 19.19
N LYS A 36 4.89 4.07 20.10
CA LYS A 36 4.26 3.11 21.02
C LYS A 36 3.49 2.02 20.30
N VAL A 37 2.73 2.40 19.25
CA VAL A 37 1.93 1.45 18.48
C VAL A 37 2.82 0.52 17.66
N ILE A 38 3.87 1.03 17.03
CA ILE A 38 4.83 0.21 16.27
C ILE A 38 5.48 -0.82 17.19
N ASN A 39 6.00 -0.39 18.35
CA ASN A 39 6.60 -1.30 19.31
C ASN A 39 5.59 -2.37 19.80
N LEU A 40 4.37 -1.98 20.14
CA LEU A 40 3.32 -2.93 20.52
C LEU A 40 3.01 -3.93 19.40
N CYS A 41 2.93 -3.47 18.15
CA CYS A 41 2.74 -4.35 16.99
C CYS A 41 3.85 -5.40 16.91
N LEU A 42 5.12 -4.97 17.02
CA LEU A 42 6.27 -5.86 16.94
C LEU A 42 6.30 -6.85 18.11
N ASP A 43 5.99 -6.42 19.33
CA ASP A 43 5.88 -7.29 20.52
C ASP A 43 4.80 -8.38 20.33
N LEU A 44 3.71 -8.06 19.63
CA LEU A 44 2.66 -8.99 19.27
C LEU A 44 2.99 -9.86 18.04
N GLY A 45 4.13 -9.61 17.40
CA GLY A 45 4.60 -10.30 16.20
C GLY A 45 3.92 -9.80 14.91
N ILE A 46 3.30 -8.61 14.94
CA ILE A 46 2.81 -7.90 13.75
C ILE A 46 3.97 -7.09 13.19
N ASN A 47 4.48 -7.47 12.02
CA ASN A 47 5.59 -6.78 11.36
C ASN A 47 5.22 -6.24 9.98
N THR A 48 3.95 -6.32 9.62
CA THR A 48 3.43 -5.84 8.34
C THR A 48 2.65 -4.55 8.58
N PHE A 49 3.07 -3.48 7.92
CA PHE A 49 2.53 -2.13 8.09
C PHE A 49 2.04 -1.59 6.76
N ASP A 50 0.82 -1.05 6.78
CA ASP A 50 0.11 -0.59 5.59
C ASP A 50 -0.04 0.93 5.59
N HIS A 51 0.64 1.56 4.66
CA HIS A 51 0.68 3.00 4.43
C HIS A 51 -0.05 3.39 3.14
N ALA A 52 -0.16 4.68 2.90
CA ALA A 52 -0.47 5.32 1.63
C ALA A 52 0.09 6.74 1.61
N ASP A 53 0.38 7.24 0.43
CA ASP A 53 0.92 8.58 0.20
C ASP A 53 0.06 9.72 0.77
N ILE A 54 -1.25 9.47 0.93
CA ILE A 54 -2.23 10.47 1.43
C ILE A 54 -2.50 10.40 2.93
N TYR A 55 -2.02 9.37 3.65
CA TYR A 55 -2.38 9.19 5.07
C TYR A 55 -1.82 10.32 5.95
N GLY A 56 -2.67 10.84 6.84
CA GLY A 56 -2.34 12.00 7.67
C GLY A 56 -1.96 13.25 6.85
N GLY A 57 -2.58 13.43 5.68
CA GLY A 57 -2.22 14.51 4.77
C GLY A 57 -0.84 14.37 4.12
N GLY A 58 -0.32 13.15 4.02
CA GLY A 58 0.99 12.83 3.43
C GLY A 58 2.15 12.81 4.43
N THR A 59 1.88 12.83 5.74
CA THR A 59 2.93 12.96 6.78
C THR A 59 3.22 11.65 7.53
N ILE A 60 2.27 10.72 7.57
CA ILE A 60 2.38 9.50 8.40
C ILE A 60 3.56 8.61 8.00
N GLU A 61 3.83 8.47 6.71
CA GLU A 61 5.02 7.75 6.24
C GLU A 61 6.31 8.36 6.78
N SER A 62 6.41 9.70 6.82
CA SER A 62 7.60 10.40 7.35
C SER A 62 7.76 10.20 8.85
N HIS A 63 6.67 10.22 9.62
CA HIS A 63 6.73 9.89 11.04
C HIS A 63 7.21 8.46 11.27
N PHE A 64 6.63 7.49 10.54
CA PHE A 64 7.03 6.09 10.62
C PHE A 64 8.51 5.91 10.24
N GLY A 65 8.94 6.44 9.10
CA GLY A 65 10.32 6.34 8.63
C GLY A 65 11.33 6.96 9.61
N ASN A 66 10.97 8.09 10.26
CA ASN A 66 11.80 8.70 11.30
C ASN A 66 11.94 7.80 12.54
N ILE A 67 10.86 7.15 12.96
CA ILE A 67 10.87 6.23 14.11
C ILE A 67 11.77 5.03 13.79
N ILE A 68 11.57 4.39 12.64
CA ILE A 68 12.37 3.21 12.26
C ILE A 68 13.86 3.58 12.13
N ALA A 69 14.18 4.68 11.45
CA ALA A 69 15.57 5.11 11.25
C ALA A 69 16.32 5.46 12.55
N ASN A 70 15.61 5.81 13.62
CA ASN A 70 16.17 6.12 14.93
C ASN A 70 16.02 4.98 15.95
N SER A 71 15.56 3.81 15.53
CA SER A 71 15.38 2.62 16.35
C SER A 71 16.41 1.54 16.03
N ALA A 72 16.40 0.45 16.81
CA ALA A 72 17.18 -0.76 16.51
C ALA A 72 16.45 -1.71 15.55
N ILE A 73 15.27 -1.35 15.05
CA ILE A 73 14.46 -2.17 14.16
C ILE A 73 15.13 -2.21 12.79
N LYS A 74 15.38 -3.41 12.28
CA LYS A 74 15.98 -3.59 10.97
C LYS A 74 14.91 -3.57 9.89
N ARG A 75 15.22 -2.96 8.74
CA ARG A 75 14.29 -2.88 7.59
C ARG A 75 13.84 -4.25 7.10
N GLU A 76 14.73 -5.23 7.09
CA GLU A 76 14.45 -6.60 6.66
C GLU A 76 13.50 -7.37 7.57
N ASP A 77 13.29 -6.93 8.81
CA ASP A 77 12.33 -7.51 9.75
C ASP A 77 10.90 -7.03 9.51
N LEU A 78 10.74 -5.98 8.69
CA LEU A 78 9.45 -5.35 8.38
C LEU A 78 8.96 -5.71 6.99
N VAL A 79 7.64 -5.76 6.83
CA VAL A 79 6.98 -5.80 5.53
C VAL A 79 6.19 -4.50 5.36
N LEU A 80 6.61 -3.66 4.42
CA LEU A 80 6.06 -2.33 4.21
C LEU A 80 5.23 -2.27 2.94
N PHE A 81 3.97 -1.90 3.11
CA PHE A 81 3.05 -1.59 2.03
C PHE A 81 2.92 -0.07 1.91
N SER A 82 2.85 0.44 0.70
CA SER A 82 2.34 1.78 0.44
C SER A 82 1.43 1.78 -0.79
N LYS A 83 0.70 2.88 -0.98
CA LYS A 83 -0.31 3.03 -2.02
C LYS A 83 -0.31 4.44 -2.59
N CYS A 84 -0.69 4.53 -3.86
CA CYS A 84 -1.10 5.79 -4.49
C CYS A 84 -2.37 5.60 -5.33
N GLY A 85 -2.82 6.64 -5.99
CA GLY A 85 -3.97 6.60 -6.91
C GLY A 85 -5.12 7.48 -6.45
N ILE A 86 -5.06 8.02 -5.23
CA ILE A 86 -6.00 9.01 -4.74
C ILE A 86 -5.20 10.26 -4.35
N ARG A 87 -5.55 11.40 -4.90
CA ARG A 87 -4.99 12.69 -4.51
C ARG A 87 -6.09 13.73 -4.30
N LYS A 88 -5.77 14.81 -3.64
CA LYS A 88 -6.70 15.93 -3.46
C LYS A 88 -6.45 17.00 -4.51
N SER A 89 -7.53 17.52 -5.10
CA SER A 89 -7.48 18.73 -5.92
C SER A 89 -7.26 19.96 -5.05
N ASP A 90 -7.00 21.11 -5.68
CA ASP A 90 -6.91 22.41 -4.99
C ASP A 90 -8.18 22.76 -4.24
N SER A 91 -9.34 22.27 -4.67
CA SER A 91 -10.62 22.40 -3.99
C SER A 91 -10.88 21.38 -2.87
N GLY A 92 -9.91 20.51 -2.57
CA GLY A 92 -10.01 19.47 -1.55
C GLY A 92 -10.79 18.23 -1.96
N LYS A 93 -11.27 18.14 -3.21
CA LYS A 93 -11.96 16.94 -3.73
C LYS A 93 -10.96 15.85 -4.06
N GLU A 94 -11.35 14.60 -3.82
CA GLU A 94 -10.58 13.44 -4.25
C GLU A 94 -10.59 13.32 -5.78
N ILE A 95 -9.42 13.03 -6.33
CA ILE A 95 -9.20 12.73 -7.74
C ILE A 95 -8.49 11.39 -7.81
N PHE A 96 -8.95 10.50 -8.66
CA PHE A 96 -8.23 9.27 -8.98
C PHE A 96 -7.20 9.57 -10.06
N ASP A 97 -5.96 9.12 -9.86
CA ASP A 97 -4.86 9.36 -10.78
C ASP A 97 -3.91 8.15 -10.77
N ASN A 98 -4.05 7.30 -11.77
CA ASN A 98 -3.14 6.17 -12.00
C ASN A 98 -2.20 6.44 -13.20
N SER A 99 -1.92 7.71 -13.48
CA SER A 99 -0.94 8.07 -14.52
C SER A 99 0.47 7.60 -14.16
N PRO A 100 1.30 7.23 -15.15
CA PRO A 100 2.69 6.81 -14.94
C PRO A 100 3.48 7.82 -14.11
N LYS A 101 3.33 9.10 -14.42
CA LYS A 101 4.02 10.19 -13.71
C LYS A 101 3.67 10.21 -12.22
N TYR A 102 2.38 10.09 -11.89
CA TYR A 102 1.94 10.11 -10.50
C TYR A 102 2.40 8.86 -9.75
N ILE A 103 2.23 7.67 -10.34
CA ILE A 103 2.68 6.41 -9.75
C ILE A 103 4.17 6.47 -9.40
N LEU A 104 5.03 6.79 -10.37
CA LEU A 104 6.48 6.82 -10.16
C LEU A 104 6.89 7.88 -9.14
N SER A 105 6.30 9.07 -9.21
CA SER A 105 6.60 10.13 -8.23
C SER A 105 6.13 9.80 -6.82
N SER A 106 5.01 9.11 -6.66
CA SER A 106 4.48 8.67 -5.37
C SER A 106 5.36 7.58 -4.76
N ILE A 107 5.82 6.60 -5.55
CA ILE A 107 6.78 5.59 -5.08
C ILE A 107 8.05 6.26 -4.55
N GLU A 108 8.64 7.18 -5.31
CA GLU A 108 9.82 7.93 -4.89
C GLU A 108 9.59 8.71 -3.59
N GLN A 109 8.41 9.33 -3.45
CA GLN A 109 8.07 10.06 -2.24
C GLN A 109 7.88 9.13 -1.05
N SER A 110 7.19 7.99 -1.21
CA SER A 110 7.01 6.99 -0.16
C SER A 110 8.36 6.42 0.30
N LEU A 111 9.27 6.11 -0.60
CA LEU A 111 10.62 5.64 -0.25
C LEU A 111 11.39 6.68 0.57
N ARG A 112 11.38 7.96 0.16
CA ARG A 112 11.98 9.04 0.94
C ARG A 112 11.36 9.20 2.32
N ASN A 113 10.03 9.17 2.39
CA ASN A 113 9.28 9.34 3.63
C ASN A 113 9.54 8.18 4.61
N LEU A 114 9.46 6.96 4.12
CA LEU A 114 9.67 5.73 4.90
C LEU A 114 11.16 5.45 5.18
N LYS A 115 12.08 6.24 4.58
CA LYS A 115 13.55 6.09 4.70
C LYS A 115 14.01 4.67 4.36
N THR A 116 13.58 4.16 3.24
CA THR A 116 13.89 2.82 2.74
C THR A 116 14.18 2.88 1.24
N ASP A 117 14.96 1.92 0.75
CA ASP A 117 15.31 1.81 -0.66
C ASP A 117 14.27 0.99 -1.45
N TYR A 118 13.39 0.26 -0.76
CA TYR A 118 12.37 -0.57 -1.40
C TYR A 118 11.08 -0.67 -0.58
N LEU A 119 9.96 -0.89 -1.26
CA LEU A 119 8.68 -1.31 -0.70
C LEU A 119 8.48 -2.80 -0.96
N ASP A 120 7.99 -3.53 0.02
CA ASP A 120 7.66 -4.95 -0.16
C ASP A 120 6.47 -5.11 -1.11
N ILE A 121 5.46 -4.25 -0.95
CA ILE A 121 4.31 -4.20 -1.85
C ILE A 121 3.90 -2.75 -2.09
N PHE A 122 3.62 -2.43 -3.35
CA PHE A 122 3.01 -1.16 -3.73
C PHE A 122 1.65 -1.40 -4.38
N LEU A 123 0.63 -0.65 -3.95
CA LEU A 123 -0.74 -0.82 -4.41
C LEU A 123 -1.26 0.40 -5.17
N LEU A 124 -2.10 0.14 -6.17
CA LEU A 124 -3.02 1.17 -6.67
C LEU A 124 -4.25 1.21 -5.74
N ASN A 125 -4.47 2.34 -5.08
CA ASN A 125 -5.47 2.49 -4.01
C ASN A 125 -6.92 2.47 -4.52
N GLN A 126 -7.12 2.89 -5.77
CA GLN A 126 -8.39 2.82 -6.50
C GLN A 126 -8.10 2.71 -7.99
N SER A 127 -9.05 2.15 -8.75
CA SER A 127 -8.98 2.19 -10.20
C SER A 127 -9.36 3.57 -10.71
N ASP A 128 -8.51 4.15 -11.53
CA ASP A 128 -8.82 5.35 -12.30
C ASP A 128 -9.43 4.92 -13.64
N PHE A 129 -10.69 5.27 -13.85
CA PHE A 129 -11.44 4.88 -15.06
C PHE A 129 -10.97 5.60 -16.33
N LEU A 130 -10.18 6.66 -16.19
CA LEU A 130 -9.65 7.44 -17.31
C LEU A 130 -8.19 7.12 -17.61
N ALA A 131 -7.51 6.37 -16.76
CA ALA A 131 -6.14 5.96 -17.00
C ALA A 131 -6.06 4.87 -18.08
N ASP A 132 -5.01 4.93 -18.86
CA ASP A 132 -4.64 3.86 -19.79
C ASP A 132 -4.00 2.70 -19.00
N PRO A 133 -4.62 1.50 -18.99
CA PRO A 133 -4.12 0.38 -18.17
C PRO A 133 -2.75 -0.13 -18.63
N GLU A 134 -2.42 -0.02 -19.91
CA GLU A 134 -1.09 -0.39 -20.43
C GLU A 134 -0.02 0.55 -19.89
N GLN A 135 -0.25 1.86 -19.94
CA GLN A 135 0.67 2.86 -19.41
C GLN A 135 0.83 2.74 -17.88
N THR A 136 -0.26 2.47 -17.16
CA THR A 136 -0.27 2.17 -15.73
C THR A 136 0.60 0.94 -15.42
N ALA A 137 0.41 -0.15 -16.18
CA ALA A 137 1.20 -1.38 -16.02
C ALA A 137 2.69 -1.16 -16.32
N MET A 138 3.02 -0.36 -17.34
CA MET A 138 4.42 -0.02 -17.66
C MET A 138 5.12 0.69 -16.49
N ALA A 139 4.45 1.66 -15.85
CA ALA A 139 5.00 2.36 -14.68
C ALA A 139 5.24 1.42 -13.49
N LEU A 140 4.29 0.52 -13.23
CA LEU A 140 4.45 -0.49 -12.17
C LEU A 140 5.60 -1.46 -12.50
N ALA A 141 5.72 -1.89 -13.75
CA ALA A 141 6.81 -2.76 -14.19
C ALA A 141 8.18 -2.06 -14.06
N GLU A 142 8.27 -0.77 -14.39
CA GLU A 142 9.49 0.04 -14.19
C GLU A 142 9.90 0.07 -12.71
N ALA A 143 8.94 0.31 -11.81
CA ALA A 143 9.19 0.33 -10.37
C ALA A 143 9.70 -1.02 -9.84
N VAL A 144 9.15 -2.14 -10.35
CA VAL A 144 9.61 -3.49 -10.00
C VAL A 144 11.00 -3.77 -10.57
N ASN A 145 11.22 -3.45 -11.84
CA ASN A 145 12.50 -3.72 -12.52
C ASN A 145 13.66 -2.88 -11.94
N SER A 146 13.36 -1.69 -11.41
CA SER A 146 14.35 -0.85 -10.71
C SER A 146 14.64 -1.31 -9.28
N GLY A 147 13.94 -2.32 -8.77
CA GLY A 147 14.09 -2.83 -7.40
C GLY A 147 13.45 -1.95 -6.30
N LYS A 148 12.74 -0.90 -6.68
CA LYS A 148 12.04 -0.01 -5.73
C LYS A 148 10.78 -0.62 -5.14
N VAL A 149 10.19 -1.57 -5.84
CA VAL A 149 8.99 -2.30 -5.44
C VAL A 149 9.22 -3.78 -5.69
N ASN A 150 9.00 -4.62 -4.68
CA ASN A 150 9.17 -6.07 -4.83
C ASN A 150 7.93 -6.72 -5.45
N HIS A 151 6.72 -6.29 -5.02
CA HIS A 151 5.45 -6.86 -5.49
C HIS A 151 4.41 -5.76 -5.74
N ILE A 152 3.49 -6.06 -6.67
CA ILE A 152 2.38 -5.19 -7.05
C ILE A 152 1.10 -5.69 -6.40
N GLY A 153 0.31 -4.76 -5.86
CA GLY A 153 -1.05 -5.00 -5.38
C GLY A 153 -2.03 -3.98 -5.91
N VAL A 154 -3.29 -4.19 -5.60
CA VAL A 154 -4.37 -3.22 -5.86
C VAL A 154 -5.27 -3.11 -4.63
N ALA A 155 -6.14 -2.10 -4.58
CA ALA A 155 -7.15 -1.99 -3.56
C ALA A 155 -8.50 -1.61 -4.18
N ASN A 156 -9.55 -2.31 -3.76
CA ASN A 156 -10.93 -2.14 -4.21
C ASN A 156 -11.16 -2.31 -5.73
N PHE A 157 -10.25 -2.98 -6.42
CA PHE A 157 -10.45 -3.32 -7.83
C PHE A 157 -11.52 -4.39 -7.96
N THR A 158 -12.40 -4.24 -8.96
CA THR A 158 -13.29 -5.31 -9.39
C THR A 158 -12.49 -6.42 -10.07
N VAL A 159 -13.12 -7.60 -10.25
CA VAL A 159 -12.49 -8.73 -10.95
C VAL A 159 -12.04 -8.32 -12.37
N PHE A 160 -12.88 -7.58 -13.12
CA PHE A 160 -12.53 -7.14 -14.47
C PHE A 160 -11.41 -6.11 -14.51
N GLN A 161 -11.38 -5.17 -13.57
CA GLN A 161 -10.30 -4.18 -13.48
C GLN A 161 -8.96 -4.85 -13.13
N HIS A 162 -9.01 -5.82 -12.20
CA HIS A 162 -7.83 -6.63 -11.86
C HIS A 162 -7.33 -7.41 -13.08
N GLN A 163 -8.22 -8.13 -13.79
CA GLN A 163 -7.86 -8.91 -14.97
C GLN A 163 -7.31 -8.04 -16.09
N LEU A 164 -7.92 -6.87 -16.33
CA LEU A 164 -7.46 -5.92 -17.34
C LEU A 164 -6.04 -5.43 -17.04
N LEU A 165 -5.76 -4.95 -15.82
CA LEU A 165 -4.42 -4.52 -15.44
C LEU A 165 -3.41 -5.68 -15.50
N ALA A 166 -3.79 -6.85 -14.98
CA ALA A 166 -2.94 -8.04 -14.97
C ALA A 166 -2.57 -8.52 -16.38
N SER A 167 -3.42 -8.28 -17.40
CA SER A 167 -3.12 -8.67 -18.79
C SER A 167 -1.94 -7.91 -19.41
N TYR A 168 -1.57 -6.76 -18.86
CA TYR A 168 -0.42 -5.95 -19.29
C TYR A 168 0.82 -6.14 -18.39
N LEU A 169 0.70 -6.88 -17.29
CA LEU A 169 1.80 -7.10 -16.35
C LEU A 169 2.48 -8.45 -16.57
N SER A 170 3.81 -8.46 -16.54
CA SER A 170 4.60 -9.70 -16.53
C SER A 170 4.73 -10.34 -15.14
N LYS A 171 4.52 -9.56 -14.10
CA LYS A 171 4.49 -10.00 -12.70
C LYS A 171 3.06 -10.05 -12.20
N PRO A 172 2.69 -11.04 -11.37
CA PRO A 172 1.33 -11.14 -10.86
C PRO A 172 1.01 -10.01 -9.88
N ILE A 173 -0.25 -9.62 -9.82
CA ILE A 173 -0.81 -8.82 -8.74
C ILE A 173 -1.01 -9.75 -7.55
N VAL A 174 -0.28 -9.50 -6.45
CA VAL A 174 -0.22 -10.44 -5.31
C VAL A 174 -1.33 -10.24 -4.27
N THR A 175 -2.05 -9.12 -4.34
CA THR A 175 -3.15 -8.83 -3.40
C THR A 175 -4.14 -7.82 -3.97
N ASN A 176 -5.38 -7.93 -3.52
CA ASN A 176 -6.39 -6.89 -3.67
C ASN A 176 -6.95 -6.57 -2.28
N HIS A 177 -6.62 -5.40 -1.73
CA HIS A 177 -7.19 -4.94 -0.46
C HIS A 177 -8.65 -4.57 -0.66
N ILE A 178 -9.55 -5.21 0.04
CA ILE A 178 -10.99 -5.03 -0.14
C ILE A 178 -11.58 -4.46 1.15
N GLU A 179 -12.30 -3.35 1.01
CA GLU A 179 -13.15 -2.88 2.09
C GLU A 179 -14.35 -3.83 2.25
N MET A 180 -14.49 -4.40 3.45
CA MET A 180 -15.62 -5.23 3.80
C MET A 180 -16.06 -4.94 5.23
N ASN A 181 -17.33 -4.61 5.40
CA ASN A 181 -17.95 -4.38 6.71
C ASN A 181 -19.48 -4.60 6.60
N LEU A 182 -20.20 -4.48 7.71
CA LEU A 182 -21.66 -4.70 7.73
C LEU A 182 -22.46 -3.74 6.83
N MET A 183 -21.89 -2.58 6.47
CA MET A 183 -22.53 -1.60 5.58
C MET A 183 -22.04 -1.72 4.13
N ASN A 184 -20.91 -2.39 3.91
CA ASN A 184 -20.34 -2.64 2.59
C ASN A 184 -20.03 -4.13 2.44
N ILE A 185 -20.98 -4.86 1.86
CA ILE A 185 -20.89 -6.29 1.58
C ILE A 185 -20.67 -6.59 0.09
N SER A 186 -20.36 -5.57 -0.71
CA SER A 186 -20.25 -5.70 -2.17
C SER A 186 -19.31 -6.84 -2.59
N ALA A 187 -18.19 -7.00 -1.90
CA ALA A 187 -17.22 -8.05 -2.19
C ALA A 187 -17.74 -9.48 -2.03
N LEU A 188 -18.79 -9.69 -1.21
CA LEU A 188 -19.44 -10.98 -1.04
C LEU A 188 -20.35 -11.38 -2.22
N VAL A 189 -20.84 -10.37 -2.96
CA VAL A 189 -21.87 -10.58 -3.99
C VAL A 189 -21.40 -10.32 -5.42
N ASP A 190 -20.25 -9.65 -5.61
CA ASP A 190 -19.73 -9.27 -6.93
C ASP A 190 -18.62 -10.20 -7.46
N GLY A 191 -18.35 -11.30 -6.77
CA GLY A 191 -17.38 -12.31 -7.17
C GLY A 191 -15.91 -12.00 -6.81
N ARG A 192 -15.62 -10.85 -6.19
CA ARG A 192 -14.23 -10.52 -5.80
C ARG A 192 -13.61 -11.55 -4.87
N LEU A 193 -14.36 -12.00 -3.87
CA LEU A 193 -13.86 -13.02 -2.92
C LEU A 193 -13.68 -14.40 -3.57
N ASP A 194 -14.48 -14.73 -4.57
CA ASP A 194 -14.33 -16.00 -5.29
C ASP A 194 -13.11 -15.99 -6.21
N PHE A 195 -12.76 -14.83 -6.72
CA PHE A 195 -11.61 -14.63 -7.61
C PHE A 195 -10.26 -14.64 -6.88
N ILE A 196 -10.22 -14.24 -5.60
CA ILE A 196 -8.98 -14.08 -4.82
C ILE A 196 -8.54 -15.39 -4.12
N LYS A 197 -9.29 -16.48 -4.25
CA LYS A 197 -8.98 -17.78 -3.61
C LYS A 197 -7.73 -18.44 -4.14
#